data_f66d32ec36ebd5fd5e896774c841e4e6
#
_entry.id   f66d32ec36ebd5fd5e896774c841e4e6
#
_cell.length_a   1.000
_cell.length_b   1.000
_cell.length_c   1.000
_cell.angle_alpha   90.00
_cell.angle_beta   90.00
_cell.angle_gamma   90.00
#
_symmetry.space_group_name_H-M   'P 1'
#
loop_
_entity.id
_entity.type
_entity.pdbx_description
1 polymer ?
#
loop_
_entity_poly.entity_id
_entity_poly.type
_entity_poly.pdbx_seq_one_letter_code
_entity_poly.pdbx_strand_id
1 'polypeptide(L)'
;MKRNRNISRLKVPHNKHTAAMASVQIAPPAEVLLPMQMHSGQAAVPVVNVGDPVRIGQLIAREEGPISSPVYATISGTVSAIEPYEAGGRKTQAIRIAGDGKMEKDPAIAALQVSNLDEFLAAVQKSGIVGLGGAAFPLWKKLDAVRKNKIKTVLVNGAECEPYITSDTRTMLEHSDMIVKGVSLLRKYLQAEEFVIGIEENKPEAIAEMKRVFAGDNSVRVLELDCVYPQGAKQALLYNATGLVVEAGQRLASLGVIIINITSLAKMAQYMEDGMPLVEKCVTVDGSAVKNPGNYLAPIGTSVGYLIEQAGGLKEPAGKILLGGPMMGATVKSVDEPIIKATNAVLAFNQADSVVTPASACLRCGRCVEYCPLRLNPQAFDRAMEIENEDQRYATLEALDIRVCMECGCCAYVCPAHRPLVQTNREAMQFVRKYKAAHAEKKEGGK
;
A
#
# COMPACT_ATOMS: atom_id res chain seq x y z
N MET A 1 -14.37 29.29 15.31
CA MET A 1 -13.51 28.11 15.41
C MET A 1 -14.29 26.86 14.98
N LYS A 2 -14.10 26.38 13.75
CA LYS A 2 -14.64 25.06 13.33
C LYS A 2 -13.86 24.00 14.09
N ARG A 3 -14.49 23.28 15.02
CA ARG A 3 -13.91 22.10 15.64
C ARG A 3 -13.60 21.11 14.51
N ASN A 4 -12.34 20.94 14.18
CA ASN A 4 -11.86 19.83 13.34
C ASN A 4 -12.33 18.54 14.00
N ARG A 5 -13.41 17.94 13.49
CA ARG A 5 -13.88 16.62 13.94
C ARG A 5 -13.02 15.57 13.25
N ASN A 6 -11.74 15.52 13.60
CA ASN A 6 -10.87 14.47 13.10
C ASN A 6 -11.46 13.11 13.51
N ILE A 7 -11.69 12.22 12.54
CA ILE A 7 -12.19 10.87 12.81
C ILE A 7 -11.08 9.96 13.37
N SER A 8 -9.82 10.29 13.12
CA SER A 8 -8.65 9.62 13.68
C SER A 8 -8.29 10.27 15.02
N ARG A 9 -8.04 9.48 16.05
CA ARG A 9 -7.82 9.98 17.42
C ARG A 9 -6.64 9.34 18.12
N LEU A 10 -6.13 8.24 17.59
CA LEU A 10 -5.06 7.48 18.22
C LEU A 10 -3.73 8.21 18.02
N LYS A 11 -3.04 8.50 19.09
CA LYS A 11 -1.65 8.94 19.07
C LYS A 11 -0.76 7.72 19.22
N VAL A 12 0.11 7.50 18.26
CA VAL A 12 1.12 6.43 18.25
C VAL A 12 2.51 7.06 18.20
N PRO A 13 3.54 6.44 18.80
CA PRO A 13 4.91 6.90 18.62
C PRO A 13 5.30 6.90 17.16
N HIS A 14 5.81 8.01 16.63
CA HIS A 14 6.06 8.15 15.19
C HIS A 14 7.32 7.41 14.74
N ASN A 15 8.38 7.41 15.55
CA ASN A 15 9.66 6.72 15.29
C ASN A 15 10.19 6.95 13.87
N LYS A 16 10.16 8.19 13.37
CA LYS A 16 10.58 8.57 12.02
C LYS A 16 12.10 8.78 11.92
N HIS A 17 12.90 7.81 12.40
CA HIS A 17 14.35 7.93 12.53
C HIS A 17 15.06 8.20 11.21
N THR A 18 14.51 7.69 10.11
CA THR A 18 15.09 7.75 8.77
C THR A 18 14.57 8.93 7.93
N ALA A 19 13.72 9.82 8.50
CA ALA A 19 13.08 10.89 7.73
C ALA A 19 14.07 11.83 7.03
N ALA A 20 15.15 12.19 7.70
CA ALA A 20 16.21 13.05 7.17
C ALA A 20 17.26 12.31 6.32
N MET A 21 17.19 10.98 6.24
CA MET A 21 18.17 10.16 5.51
C MET A 21 17.75 10.04 4.05
N ALA A 22 18.62 10.52 3.15
CA ALA A 22 18.40 10.37 1.70
C ALA A 22 18.28 8.88 1.32
N SER A 23 17.55 8.61 0.23
CA SER A 23 17.44 7.26 -0.28
C SER A 23 18.77 6.80 -0.90
N VAL A 24 19.11 5.53 -0.70
CA VAL A 24 20.37 4.91 -1.16
C VAL A 24 20.04 3.73 -2.06
N GLN A 25 20.64 3.71 -3.25
CA GLN A 25 20.55 2.58 -4.17
C GLN A 25 21.27 1.38 -3.57
N ILE A 26 20.61 0.22 -3.48
CA ILE A 26 21.28 -1.02 -3.07
C ILE A 26 22.11 -1.62 -4.20
N ALA A 27 23.09 -2.45 -3.87
CA ALA A 27 23.75 -3.28 -4.86
C ALA A 27 22.72 -4.23 -5.54
N PRO A 28 22.91 -4.58 -6.82
CA PRO A 28 22.03 -5.52 -7.50
C PRO A 28 21.95 -6.85 -6.76
N PRO A 29 20.76 -7.37 -6.43
CA PRO A 29 20.63 -8.70 -5.85
C PRO A 29 21.02 -9.77 -6.87
N ALA A 30 21.60 -10.88 -6.39
CA ALA A 30 21.93 -12.03 -7.24
C ALA A 30 20.69 -12.70 -7.84
N GLU A 31 19.54 -12.56 -7.18
CA GLU A 31 18.25 -13.05 -7.68
C GLU A 31 17.10 -12.20 -7.15
N VAL A 32 15.96 -12.25 -7.84
CA VAL A 32 14.67 -11.71 -7.37
C VAL A 32 13.58 -12.75 -7.52
N LEU A 33 12.58 -12.70 -6.62
CA LEU A 33 11.37 -13.49 -6.70
C LEU A 33 10.16 -12.57 -6.89
N LEU A 34 9.45 -12.73 -8.00
CA LEU A 34 8.35 -11.85 -8.41
C LEU A 34 7.02 -12.59 -8.36
N PRO A 35 6.25 -12.48 -7.25
CA PRO A 35 4.92 -13.08 -7.15
C PRO A 35 3.95 -12.49 -8.17
N MET A 36 3.12 -13.33 -8.78
CA MET A 36 2.10 -12.88 -9.72
C MET A 36 0.95 -12.12 -9.03
N GLN A 37 0.86 -12.24 -7.71
CA GLN A 37 -0.16 -11.57 -6.89
C GLN A 37 0.48 -10.45 -6.03
N MET A 38 0.98 -9.40 -6.65
CA MET A 38 1.53 -8.21 -5.96
C MET A 38 0.55 -7.03 -5.91
N HIS A 39 -0.74 -7.28 -6.20
CA HIS A 39 -1.79 -6.25 -6.32
C HIS A 39 -3.16 -6.81 -5.96
N SER A 40 -4.11 -5.93 -5.75
CA SER A 40 -5.52 -6.31 -5.56
C SER A 40 -6.12 -6.77 -6.88
N GLY A 41 -7.01 -7.77 -6.82
CA GLY A 41 -7.70 -8.33 -7.97
C GLY A 41 -7.17 -9.72 -8.34
N GLN A 42 -7.12 -10.03 -9.63
CA GLN A 42 -6.63 -11.32 -10.16
C GLN A 42 -5.12 -11.30 -10.32
N ALA A 43 -4.47 -12.44 -10.11
CA ALA A 43 -3.03 -12.58 -10.34
C ALA A 43 -2.69 -12.32 -11.81
N ALA A 44 -1.51 -11.79 -12.06
CA ALA A 44 -0.95 -11.71 -13.40
C ALA A 44 -0.60 -13.12 -13.93
N VAL A 45 -0.55 -13.26 -15.25
CA VAL A 45 -0.23 -14.52 -15.91
C VAL A 45 1.14 -14.44 -16.57
N PRO A 46 2.09 -15.34 -16.24
CA PRO A 46 3.41 -15.37 -16.87
C PRO A 46 3.34 -15.41 -18.42
N VAL A 47 4.24 -14.66 -19.06
CA VAL A 47 4.40 -14.63 -20.53
C VAL A 47 5.82 -14.99 -20.95
N VAL A 48 6.64 -15.48 -20.02
CA VAL A 48 8.01 -15.98 -20.20
C VAL A 48 8.10 -17.43 -19.78
N ASN A 49 9.15 -18.11 -20.21
CA ASN A 49 9.45 -19.49 -19.85
C ASN A 49 10.75 -19.57 -19.04
N VAL A 50 10.96 -20.67 -18.32
CA VAL A 50 12.23 -20.97 -17.69
C VAL A 50 13.32 -21.08 -18.77
N GLY A 51 14.44 -20.40 -18.55
CA GLY A 51 15.56 -20.28 -19.48
C GLY A 51 15.52 -19.01 -20.33
N ASP A 52 14.43 -18.27 -20.38
CA ASP A 52 14.35 -17.03 -21.15
C ASP A 52 15.27 -15.94 -20.54
N PRO A 53 16.09 -15.24 -21.36
CA PRO A 53 16.79 -14.06 -20.94
C PRO A 53 15.81 -12.89 -20.80
N VAL A 54 15.98 -12.08 -19.76
CA VAL A 54 15.15 -10.91 -19.51
C VAL A 54 15.98 -9.68 -19.17
N ARG A 55 15.44 -8.49 -19.47
CA ARG A 55 16.02 -7.19 -19.17
C ARG A 55 15.09 -6.37 -18.29
N ILE A 56 15.67 -5.40 -17.57
CA ILE A 56 14.89 -4.52 -16.68
C ILE A 56 13.82 -3.79 -17.46
N GLY A 57 12.58 -3.86 -16.98
CA GLY A 57 11.41 -3.26 -17.63
C GLY A 57 10.75 -4.11 -18.71
N GLN A 58 11.30 -5.29 -19.04
CA GLN A 58 10.65 -6.24 -19.93
C GLN A 58 9.42 -6.85 -19.25
N LEU A 59 8.30 -6.94 -19.98
CA LEU A 59 7.09 -7.59 -19.48
C LEU A 59 7.32 -9.08 -19.28
N ILE A 60 7.10 -9.58 -18.07
CA ILE A 60 7.24 -11.01 -17.74
C ILE A 60 5.91 -11.66 -17.34
N ALA A 61 4.92 -10.86 -16.96
CA ALA A 61 3.55 -11.35 -16.76
C ALA A 61 2.55 -10.26 -17.11
N ARG A 62 1.52 -10.66 -17.87
CA ARG A 62 0.44 -9.78 -18.30
C ARG A 62 -0.68 -9.75 -17.25
N GLU A 63 -1.43 -8.66 -17.25
CA GLU A 63 -2.64 -8.57 -16.45
C GLU A 63 -3.71 -9.57 -16.92
N GLU A 64 -4.57 -10.00 -15.99
CA GLU A 64 -5.68 -10.90 -16.24
C GLU A 64 -6.96 -10.37 -15.58
N GLY A 65 -8.07 -10.37 -16.34
CA GLY A 65 -9.38 -9.95 -15.85
C GLY A 65 -9.53 -8.43 -15.59
N PRO A 66 -10.63 -8.03 -14.94
CA PRO A 66 -11.04 -6.63 -14.84
C PRO A 66 -10.25 -5.78 -13.85
N ILE A 67 -9.55 -6.42 -12.92
CA ILE A 67 -8.67 -5.78 -11.93
C ILE A 67 -7.41 -6.62 -11.82
N SER A 68 -6.33 -6.14 -12.41
CA SER A 68 -5.02 -6.77 -12.41
C SER A 68 -3.95 -5.73 -12.76
N SER A 69 -2.67 -6.10 -12.66
CA SER A 69 -1.54 -5.24 -12.98
C SER A 69 -0.39 -6.08 -13.55
N PRO A 70 0.23 -5.67 -14.66
CA PRO A 70 1.34 -6.39 -15.25
C PRO A 70 2.55 -6.44 -14.32
N VAL A 71 3.43 -7.42 -14.53
CA VAL A 71 4.69 -7.59 -13.80
C VAL A 71 5.84 -7.52 -14.80
N TYR A 72 6.90 -6.83 -14.41
CA TYR A 72 8.08 -6.58 -15.22
C TYR A 72 9.32 -7.17 -14.55
N ALA A 73 10.31 -7.55 -15.34
CA ALA A 73 11.62 -7.93 -14.83
C ALA A 73 12.27 -6.72 -14.14
N THR A 74 12.76 -6.92 -12.93
CA THR A 74 13.31 -5.84 -12.08
C THR A 74 14.84 -5.84 -12.04
N ILE A 75 15.44 -6.93 -12.54
CA ILE A 75 16.87 -7.07 -12.82
C ILE A 75 17.04 -7.70 -14.21
N SER A 76 18.23 -7.56 -14.83
CA SER A 76 18.58 -8.33 -16.01
C SER A 76 19.13 -9.68 -15.61
N GLY A 77 18.90 -10.72 -16.43
CA GLY A 77 19.33 -12.07 -16.15
C GLY A 77 18.53 -13.12 -16.89
N THR A 78 18.33 -14.27 -16.28
CA THR A 78 17.63 -15.42 -16.85
C THR A 78 16.50 -15.88 -15.91
N VAL A 79 15.33 -16.19 -16.45
CA VAL A 79 14.24 -16.82 -15.70
C VAL A 79 14.71 -18.21 -15.25
N SER A 80 15.00 -18.36 -13.96
CA SER A 80 15.51 -19.62 -13.39
C SER A 80 14.40 -20.56 -12.95
N ALA A 81 13.22 -20.05 -12.57
CA ALA A 81 12.06 -20.85 -12.20
C ALA A 81 10.74 -20.09 -12.38
N ILE A 82 9.66 -20.85 -12.60
CA ILE A 82 8.28 -20.42 -12.40
C ILE A 82 7.67 -21.41 -11.42
N GLU A 83 7.42 -20.98 -10.19
CA GLU A 83 7.14 -21.87 -9.08
C GLU A 83 5.83 -21.53 -8.37
N PRO A 84 5.16 -22.50 -7.71
CA PRO A 84 4.02 -22.22 -6.86
C PRO A 84 4.41 -21.24 -5.74
N TYR A 85 3.54 -20.27 -5.48
CA TYR A 85 3.76 -19.28 -4.43
C TYR A 85 2.46 -19.04 -3.66
N GLU A 86 2.55 -18.82 -2.37
CA GLU A 86 1.41 -18.47 -1.54
C GLU A 86 1.58 -17.07 -0.94
N ALA A 87 0.68 -16.16 -1.28
CA ALA A 87 0.64 -14.80 -0.75
C ALA A 87 -0.69 -14.53 -0.06
N GLY A 88 -0.66 -14.21 1.24
CA GLY A 88 -1.86 -13.85 2.00
C GLY A 88 -2.97 -14.90 1.97
N GLY A 89 -2.60 -16.20 1.99
CA GLY A 89 -3.54 -17.33 1.92
C GLY A 89 -4.10 -17.60 0.51
N ARG A 90 -3.53 -16.99 -0.53
CA ARG A 90 -3.90 -17.24 -1.94
C ARG A 90 -2.77 -17.97 -2.65
N LYS A 91 -3.12 -19.08 -3.29
CA LYS A 91 -2.19 -19.81 -4.16
C LYS A 91 -2.04 -19.06 -5.48
N THR A 92 -0.81 -18.82 -5.91
CA THR A 92 -0.43 -18.16 -7.15
C THR A 92 0.88 -18.77 -7.65
N GLN A 93 1.51 -18.13 -8.63
CA GLN A 93 2.87 -18.44 -9.09
C GLN A 93 3.80 -17.27 -8.74
N ALA A 94 5.10 -17.54 -8.76
CA ALA A 94 6.14 -16.53 -8.76
C ALA A 94 7.17 -16.85 -9.82
N ILE A 95 7.76 -15.82 -10.42
CA ILE A 95 8.86 -15.91 -11.37
C ILE A 95 10.14 -15.57 -10.60
N ARG A 96 11.12 -16.47 -10.67
CA ARG A 96 12.48 -16.26 -10.15
C ARG A 96 13.40 -15.87 -11.29
N ILE A 97 14.16 -14.80 -11.12
CA ILE A 97 15.15 -14.34 -12.08
C ILE A 97 16.53 -14.43 -11.41
N ALA A 98 17.44 -15.22 -11.99
CA ALA A 98 18.85 -15.21 -11.63
C ALA A 98 19.52 -14.03 -12.34
N GLY A 99 20.07 -13.09 -11.57
CA GLY A 99 20.69 -11.87 -12.09
C GLY A 99 22.02 -12.14 -12.76
N ASP A 100 22.32 -11.38 -13.81
CA ASP A 100 23.62 -11.40 -14.52
C ASP A 100 24.57 -10.30 -14.03
N GLY A 101 24.14 -9.50 -13.05
CA GLY A 101 24.88 -8.38 -12.48
C GLY A 101 25.02 -7.14 -13.38
N LYS A 102 24.52 -7.17 -14.62
CA LYS A 102 24.73 -6.08 -15.59
C LYS A 102 23.68 -4.96 -15.47
N MET A 103 22.48 -5.28 -14.95
CA MET A 103 21.36 -4.34 -14.82
C MET A 103 20.97 -3.68 -16.15
N GLU A 104 21.01 -4.45 -17.25
CA GLU A 104 20.66 -3.99 -18.59
C GLU A 104 19.16 -3.69 -18.70
N LYS A 105 18.82 -2.51 -19.20
CA LYS A 105 17.44 -2.11 -19.47
C LYS A 105 16.95 -2.68 -20.80
N ASP A 106 15.64 -2.94 -20.90
CA ASP A 106 15.00 -3.28 -22.17
C ASP A 106 15.15 -2.09 -23.15
N PRO A 107 15.73 -2.32 -24.35
CA PRO A 107 15.91 -1.27 -25.35
C PRO A 107 14.59 -0.68 -25.89
N ALA A 108 13.47 -1.33 -25.65
CA ALA A 108 12.14 -0.80 -26.02
C ALA A 108 11.63 0.30 -25.08
N ILE A 109 12.33 0.56 -23.96
CA ILE A 109 11.94 1.61 -23.01
C ILE A 109 12.24 2.98 -23.61
N ALA A 110 11.20 3.81 -23.74
CA ALA A 110 11.30 5.16 -24.24
C ALA A 110 10.18 6.04 -23.69
N ALA A 111 10.40 7.34 -23.65
CA ALA A 111 9.41 8.34 -23.27
C ALA A 111 8.08 8.16 -24.02
N LEU A 112 6.98 8.32 -23.32
CA LEU A 112 5.65 8.07 -23.86
C LEU A 112 5.03 9.35 -24.42
N GLN A 113 4.46 9.25 -25.61
CA GLN A 113 3.64 10.30 -26.20
C GLN A 113 2.17 9.88 -26.05
N VAL A 114 1.39 10.64 -25.28
CA VAL A 114 -0.04 10.40 -25.08
C VAL A 114 -0.81 11.68 -25.40
N SER A 115 -1.88 11.55 -26.18
CA SER A 115 -2.62 12.67 -26.71
C SER A 115 -3.99 12.86 -26.08
N ASN A 116 -4.58 11.78 -25.59
CA ASN A 116 -5.96 11.75 -25.06
C ASN A 116 -6.07 10.91 -23.80
N LEU A 117 -7.25 10.92 -23.17
CA LEU A 117 -7.54 10.17 -21.95
C LEU A 117 -7.38 8.66 -22.12
N ASP A 118 -7.80 8.12 -23.25
CA ASP A 118 -7.75 6.66 -23.49
C ASP A 118 -6.31 6.16 -23.57
N GLU A 119 -5.47 6.88 -24.31
CA GLU A 119 -4.05 6.59 -24.39
C GLU A 119 -3.35 6.78 -23.04
N PHE A 120 -3.72 7.81 -22.28
CA PHE A 120 -3.19 8.04 -20.94
C PHE A 120 -3.54 6.89 -19.99
N LEU A 121 -4.81 6.47 -19.94
CA LEU A 121 -5.23 5.36 -19.08
C LEU A 121 -4.59 4.03 -19.50
N ALA A 122 -4.44 3.78 -20.81
CA ALA A 122 -3.74 2.61 -21.33
C ALA A 122 -2.25 2.62 -20.97
N ALA A 123 -1.60 3.78 -21.02
CA ALA A 123 -0.22 3.95 -20.57
C ALA A 123 -0.08 3.69 -19.07
N VAL A 124 -0.96 4.27 -18.24
CA VAL A 124 -0.96 4.00 -16.79
C VAL A 124 -1.21 2.51 -16.49
N GLN A 125 -2.04 1.82 -17.26
CA GLN A 125 -2.24 0.38 -17.12
C GLN A 125 -0.93 -0.39 -17.37
N LYS A 126 -0.24 -0.08 -18.46
CA LYS A 126 1.06 -0.69 -18.81
C LYS A 126 2.19 -0.32 -17.85
N SER A 127 2.08 0.73 -17.05
CA SER A 127 3.12 1.10 -16.08
C SER A 127 3.33 0.08 -14.96
N GLY A 128 2.35 -0.80 -14.72
CA GLY A 128 2.37 -1.72 -13.58
C GLY A 128 2.21 -1.07 -12.21
N ILE A 129 1.93 0.24 -12.15
CA ILE A 129 1.82 1.01 -10.91
C ILE A 129 0.53 0.68 -10.16
N VAL A 130 0.67 0.50 -8.88
CA VAL A 130 -0.41 0.26 -7.93
C VAL A 130 -0.41 1.32 -6.83
N GLY A 131 -1.33 1.23 -5.88
CA GLY A 131 -1.31 2.08 -4.69
C GLY A 131 -0.10 1.75 -3.81
N LEU A 132 0.99 2.53 -3.91
CA LEU A 132 2.27 2.27 -3.27
C LEU A 132 2.29 2.57 -1.77
N GLY A 133 1.26 3.19 -1.22
CA GLY A 133 1.09 3.40 0.22
C GLY A 133 0.48 2.19 0.96
N GLY A 134 0.64 0.95 0.46
CA GLY A 134 0.23 -0.30 1.12
C GLY A 134 -1.04 -0.96 0.55
N ALA A 135 -1.94 -0.22 -0.10
CA ALA A 135 -3.23 -0.75 -0.58
C ALA A 135 -3.14 -1.63 -1.84
N ALA A 136 -2.09 -1.53 -2.62
CA ALA A 136 -1.81 -2.30 -3.84
C ALA A 136 -2.94 -2.34 -4.88
N PHE A 137 -3.87 -1.38 -4.88
CA PHE A 137 -4.94 -1.32 -5.88
C PHE A 137 -4.39 -0.72 -7.18
N PRO A 138 -4.60 -1.36 -8.37
CA PRO A 138 -4.07 -0.87 -9.65
C PRO A 138 -4.46 0.60 -9.91
N LEU A 139 -3.45 1.45 -10.20
CA LEU A 139 -3.66 2.89 -10.35
C LEU A 139 -4.57 3.20 -11.53
N TRP A 140 -4.35 2.53 -12.68
CA TRP A 140 -5.16 2.71 -13.88
C TRP A 140 -6.66 2.51 -13.61
N LYS A 141 -7.01 1.47 -12.80
CA LYS A 141 -8.40 1.16 -12.48
C LYS A 141 -9.04 2.20 -11.56
N LYS A 142 -8.23 2.85 -10.74
CA LYS A 142 -8.68 3.98 -9.93
C LYS A 142 -8.97 5.19 -10.83
N LEU A 143 -8.10 5.50 -11.78
CA LEU A 143 -8.25 6.62 -12.72
C LEU A 143 -9.36 6.38 -13.74
N ASP A 144 -9.61 5.14 -14.16
CA ASP A 144 -10.71 4.74 -15.06
C ASP A 144 -12.10 5.16 -14.55
N ALA A 145 -12.22 5.44 -13.25
CA ALA A 145 -13.45 5.95 -12.65
C ALA A 145 -13.91 7.29 -13.28
N VAL A 146 -13.01 8.07 -13.88
CA VAL A 146 -13.33 9.34 -14.58
C VAL A 146 -14.31 9.14 -15.75
N ARG A 147 -14.30 7.94 -16.38
CA ARG A 147 -15.23 7.62 -17.48
C ARG A 147 -16.70 7.64 -17.07
N LYS A 148 -16.96 7.41 -15.78
CA LYS A 148 -18.33 7.31 -15.24
C LYS A 148 -18.67 8.42 -14.25
N ASN A 149 -17.67 9.22 -13.82
CA ASN A 149 -17.84 10.23 -12.80
C ASN A 149 -17.05 11.49 -13.18
N LYS A 150 -17.63 12.66 -13.01
CA LYS A 150 -16.87 13.91 -13.08
C LYS A 150 -16.01 14.02 -11.83
N ILE A 151 -14.70 13.94 -11.97
CA ILE A 151 -13.75 14.10 -10.87
C ILE A 151 -13.39 15.58 -10.73
N LYS A 152 -13.77 16.17 -9.61
CA LYS A 152 -13.48 17.57 -9.30
C LYS A 152 -12.19 17.70 -8.47
N THR A 153 -12.02 16.82 -7.49
CA THR A 153 -10.93 16.92 -6.52
C THR A 153 -10.06 15.66 -6.54
N VAL A 154 -8.76 15.84 -6.62
CA VAL A 154 -7.77 14.79 -6.41
C VAL A 154 -7.10 15.01 -5.05
N LEU A 155 -7.26 14.05 -4.15
CA LEU A 155 -6.54 14.04 -2.88
C LEU A 155 -5.25 13.24 -3.05
N VAL A 156 -4.13 13.91 -2.85
CA VAL A 156 -2.80 13.28 -2.88
C VAL A 156 -2.39 12.95 -1.46
N ASN A 157 -2.28 11.67 -1.19
CA ASN A 157 -1.99 11.15 0.15
C ASN A 157 -0.48 11.08 0.38
N GLY A 158 0.05 12.05 1.10
CA GLY A 158 1.41 12.12 1.64
C GLY A 158 1.44 12.02 3.17
N ALA A 159 0.36 11.56 3.82
CA ALA A 159 0.26 11.49 5.29
C ALA A 159 1.32 10.58 5.91
N GLU A 160 1.51 9.35 5.37
CA GLU A 160 2.50 8.37 5.85
C GLU A 160 2.44 8.18 7.39
N CYS A 161 1.23 7.82 7.88
CA CYS A 161 0.92 7.79 9.31
C CYS A 161 1.42 6.54 10.06
N GLU A 162 1.89 5.50 9.36
CA GLU A 162 2.48 4.32 9.98
C GLU A 162 3.81 4.67 10.67
N PRO A 163 4.03 4.26 11.93
CA PRO A 163 5.33 4.45 12.57
C PRO A 163 6.50 3.88 11.76
N TYR A 164 7.67 4.46 11.92
CA TYR A 164 8.94 4.14 11.26
C TYR A 164 9.02 4.51 9.77
N ILE A 165 7.95 4.37 8.99
CA ILE A 165 7.98 4.51 7.52
C ILE A 165 8.24 5.97 7.11
N THR A 166 9.18 6.17 6.16
CA THR A 166 9.59 7.48 5.65
C THR A 166 9.77 7.51 4.13
N SER A 167 9.36 6.46 3.42
CA SER A 167 9.53 6.33 1.97
C SER A 167 8.73 7.36 1.15
N ASP A 168 7.50 7.72 1.57
CA ASP A 168 6.72 8.79 0.93
C ASP A 168 7.31 10.17 1.23
N THR A 169 7.86 10.36 2.44
CA THR A 169 8.60 11.57 2.81
C THR A 169 9.80 11.77 1.88
N ARG A 170 10.57 10.72 1.60
CA ARG A 170 11.69 10.78 0.65
C ARG A 170 11.23 11.10 -0.77
N THR A 171 10.13 10.52 -1.22
CA THR A 171 9.54 10.87 -2.52
C THR A 171 9.20 12.36 -2.60
N MET A 172 8.62 12.96 -1.55
CA MET A 172 8.30 14.39 -1.52
C MET A 172 9.53 15.28 -1.60
N LEU A 173 10.64 14.86 -0.98
CA LEU A 173 11.89 15.65 -0.93
C LEU A 173 12.79 15.41 -2.14
N GLU A 174 12.83 14.21 -2.69
CA GLU A 174 13.77 13.82 -3.75
C GLU A 174 13.17 13.83 -5.15
N HIS A 175 11.83 13.76 -5.27
CA HIS A 175 11.12 13.69 -6.55
C HIS A 175 9.95 14.69 -6.60
N SER A 176 10.13 15.88 -6.02
CA SER A 176 9.10 16.92 -6.00
C SER A 176 8.70 17.39 -7.41
N ASP A 177 9.64 17.41 -8.34
CA ASP A 177 9.42 17.70 -9.77
C ASP A 177 8.49 16.68 -10.44
N MET A 178 8.65 15.39 -10.13
CA MET A 178 7.75 14.33 -10.63
C MET A 178 6.35 14.45 -10.03
N ILE A 179 6.22 14.91 -8.79
CA ILE A 179 4.91 15.20 -8.18
C ILE A 179 4.22 16.35 -8.94
N VAL A 180 4.94 17.43 -9.27
CA VAL A 180 4.41 18.54 -10.07
C VAL A 180 3.95 18.07 -11.45
N LYS A 181 4.78 17.27 -12.15
CA LYS A 181 4.42 16.66 -13.44
C LYS A 181 3.18 15.75 -13.30
N GLY A 182 3.12 14.96 -12.24
CA GLY A 182 1.97 14.08 -11.96
C GLY A 182 0.67 14.85 -11.77
N VAL A 183 0.68 15.94 -11.02
CA VAL A 183 -0.47 16.84 -10.88
C VAL A 183 -0.87 17.43 -12.24
N SER A 184 0.10 17.87 -13.04
CA SER A 184 -0.15 18.43 -14.37
C SER A 184 -0.79 17.42 -15.33
N LEU A 185 -0.34 16.15 -15.30
CA LEU A 185 -0.93 15.06 -16.08
C LEU A 185 -2.38 14.79 -15.65
N LEU A 186 -2.65 14.71 -14.36
CA LEU A 186 -4.02 14.47 -13.87
C LEU A 186 -4.93 15.67 -14.18
N ARG A 187 -4.43 16.90 -14.09
CA ARG A 187 -5.18 18.10 -14.51
C ARG A 187 -5.55 18.02 -15.98
N LYS A 188 -4.58 17.68 -16.84
CA LYS A 188 -4.78 17.61 -18.29
C LYS A 188 -5.80 16.53 -18.68
N TYR A 189 -5.64 15.30 -18.17
CA TYR A 189 -6.41 14.15 -18.65
C TYR A 189 -7.68 13.88 -17.86
N LEU A 190 -7.72 14.15 -16.55
CA LEU A 190 -8.92 13.95 -15.73
C LEU A 190 -9.78 15.23 -15.64
N GLN A 191 -9.24 16.39 -16.06
CA GLN A 191 -9.88 17.70 -15.93
C GLN A 191 -10.27 18.03 -14.47
N ALA A 192 -9.46 17.55 -13.51
CA ALA A 192 -9.67 17.85 -12.11
C ALA A 192 -9.39 19.33 -11.80
N GLU A 193 -10.25 19.92 -11.00
CA GLU A 193 -10.27 21.36 -10.70
C GLU A 193 -9.40 21.70 -9.47
N GLU A 194 -9.33 20.76 -8.48
CA GLU A 194 -8.63 20.96 -7.21
C GLU A 194 -7.74 19.75 -6.87
N PHE A 195 -6.54 20.06 -6.35
CA PHE A 195 -5.60 19.07 -5.83
C PHE A 195 -5.29 19.40 -4.37
N VAL A 196 -5.48 18.43 -3.47
CA VAL A 196 -5.16 18.60 -2.05
C VAL A 196 -4.10 17.59 -1.66
N ILE A 197 -2.91 18.07 -1.31
CA ILE A 197 -1.79 17.24 -0.86
C ILE A 197 -1.83 17.22 0.67
N GLY A 198 -2.25 16.10 1.26
CA GLY A 198 -2.34 15.93 2.71
C GLY A 198 -1.04 15.37 3.28
N ILE A 199 -0.39 16.10 4.19
CA ILE A 199 0.89 15.74 4.83
C ILE A 199 0.76 15.98 6.32
N GLU A 200 1.23 15.03 7.14
CA GLU A 200 1.23 15.23 8.60
C GLU A 200 2.26 16.27 9.04
N GLU A 201 1.92 17.05 10.06
CA GLU A 201 2.72 18.17 10.61
C GLU A 201 4.12 17.77 11.10
N ASN A 202 4.36 16.47 11.35
CA ASN A 202 5.67 15.94 11.70
C ASN A 202 6.68 15.85 10.54
N LYS A 203 6.32 16.37 9.36
CA LYS A 203 7.15 16.38 8.14
C LYS A 203 7.35 17.81 7.61
N PRO A 204 7.93 18.73 8.44
CA PRO A 204 8.00 20.15 8.08
C PRO A 204 8.77 20.43 6.80
N GLU A 205 9.86 19.69 6.50
CA GLU A 205 10.63 19.85 5.28
C GLU A 205 9.80 19.44 4.05
N ALA A 206 9.06 18.34 4.12
CA ALA A 206 8.20 17.90 3.01
C ALA A 206 7.04 18.88 2.79
N ILE A 207 6.45 19.43 3.85
CA ILE A 207 5.44 20.50 3.75
C ILE A 207 6.00 21.73 3.08
N ALA A 208 7.19 22.18 3.52
CA ALA A 208 7.87 23.34 2.94
C ALA A 208 8.20 23.14 1.47
N GLU A 209 8.73 21.97 1.10
CA GLU A 209 9.04 21.63 -0.29
C GLU A 209 7.79 21.59 -1.17
N MET A 210 6.69 20.95 -0.73
CA MET A 210 5.45 20.93 -1.49
C MET A 210 4.86 22.35 -1.63
N LYS A 211 4.89 23.17 -0.60
CA LYS A 211 4.48 24.57 -0.71
C LYS A 211 5.35 25.36 -1.69
N ARG A 212 6.66 25.09 -1.70
CA ARG A 212 7.62 25.74 -2.60
C ARG A 212 7.35 25.40 -4.07
N VAL A 213 7.22 24.12 -4.40
CA VAL A 213 7.08 23.68 -5.80
C VAL A 213 5.71 23.99 -6.40
N PHE A 214 4.69 24.17 -5.58
CA PHE A 214 3.35 24.59 -6.01
C PHE A 214 3.06 26.06 -5.73
N ALA A 215 4.08 26.87 -5.40
CA ALA A 215 3.89 28.31 -5.20
C ALA A 215 3.30 28.96 -6.46
N GLY A 216 2.16 29.64 -6.30
CA GLY A 216 1.45 30.30 -7.41
C GLY A 216 0.45 29.40 -8.16
N ASP A 217 0.36 28.11 -7.87
CA ASP A 217 -0.70 27.24 -8.42
C ASP A 217 -1.92 27.21 -7.49
N ASN A 218 -2.90 28.07 -7.77
CA ASN A 218 -4.12 28.19 -6.96
C ASN A 218 -5.02 26.95 -6.97
N SER A 219 -4.79 25.99 -7.85
CA SER A 219 -5.53 24.74 -7.90
C SER A 219 -4.96 23.68 -6.96
N VAL A 220 -3.77 23.91 -6.38
CA VAL A 220 -3.09 22.99 -5.46
C VAL A 220 -3.07 23.57 -4.06
N ARG A 221 -3.54 22.79 -3.09
CA ARG A 221 -3.51 23.13 -1.67
C ARG A 221 -2.71 22.09 -0.89
N VAL A 222 -1.68 22.50 -0.17
CA VAL A 222 -0.99 21.66 0.80
C VAL A 222 -1.77 21.74 2.12
N LEU A 223 -2.31 20.59 2.56
CA LEU A 223 -3.08 20.45 3.79
C LEU A 223 -2.20 19.84 4.86
N GLU A 224 -1.90 20.61 5.88
CA GLU A 224 -1.24 20.11 7.08
C GLU A 224 -2.24 19.32 7.92
N LEU A 225 -1.87 18.08 8.27
CA LEU A 225 -2.70 17.13 8.97
C LEU A 225 -2.15 16.89 10.37
N ASP A 226 -3.04 16.77 11.37
CA ASP A 226 -2.66 16.40 12.72
C ASP A 226 -1.96 15.03 12.74
N CYS A 227 -0.95 14.86 13.59
CA CYS A 227 -0.26 13.59 13.82
C CYS A 227 -1.10 12.63 14.66
N VAL A 228 -2.12 12.04 14.04
CA VAL A 228 -3.01 11.04 14.65
C VAL A 228 -3.24 9.88 13.69
N TYR A 229 -3.39 8.67 14.21
CA TYR A 229 -3.51 7.46 13.43
C TYR A 229 -4.98 6.98 13.34
N PRO A 230 -5.46 6.50 12.19
CA PRO A 230 -4.82 6.40 10.88
C PRO A 230 -5.15 7.62 9.98
N GLN A 231 -4.28 8.61 9.90
CA GLN A 231 -4.50 9.86 9.16
C GLN A 231 -4.54 9.66 7.63
N GLY A 232 -3.71 8.71 7.14
CA GLY A 232 -3.67 8.34 5.71
C GLY A 232 -4.82 7.45 5.25
N ALA A 233 -5.74 7.05 6.13
CA ALA A 233 -6.92 6.30 5.74
C ALA A 233 -7.83 7.14 4.83
N LYS A 234 -8.38 6.52 3.77
CA LYS A 234 -9.19 7.24 2.75
C LYS A 234 -10.31 8.09 3.36
N GLN A 235 -11.00 7.56 4.36
CA GLN A 235 -12.11 8.25 5.02
C GLN A 235 -11.63 9.44 5.86
N ALA A 236 -10.50 9.27 6.57
CA ALA A 236 -9.89 10.33 7.36
C ALA A 236 -9.39 11.47 6.48
N LEU A 237 -8.61 11.14 5.45
CA LEU A 237 -8.09 12.12 4.51
C LEU A 237 -9.21 12.86 3.77
N LEU A 238 -10.24 12.13 3.28
CA LEU A 238 -11.39 12.74 2.62
C LEU A 238 -12.07 13.74 3.54
N TYR A 239 -12.38 13.32 4.78
CA TYR A 239 -13.09 14.18 5.72
C TYR A 239 -12.27 15.42 6.08
N ASN A 240 -10.97 15.27 6.34
CA ASN A 240 -10.09 16.39 6.69
C ASN A 240 -9.89 17.37 5.52
N ALA A 241 -9.84 16.85 4.28
CA ALA A 241 -9.66 17.68 3.10
C ALA A 241 -10.91 18.40 2.63
N THR A 242 -12.09 17.76 2.75
CA THR A 242 -13.33 18.21 2.09
C THR A 242 -14.54 18.33 3.03
N GLY A 243 -14.51 17.74 4.22
CA GLY A 243 -15.66 17.60 5.10
C GLY A 243 -16.67 16.53 4.67
N LEU A 244 -16.45 15.85 3.54
CA LEU A 244 -17.35 14.81 3.04
C LEU A 244 -17.18 13.51 3.83
N VAL A 245 -18.28 12.77 3.95
CA VAL A 245 -18.31 11.43 4.55
C VAL A 245 -18.75 10.44 3.49
N VAL A 246 -18.07 9.29 3.42
CA VAL A 246 -18.44 8.18 2.54
C VAL A 246 -19.33 7.20 3.29
N GLU A 247 -20.47 6.86 2.73
CA GLU A 247 -21.34 5.82 3.25
C GLU A 247 -20.79 4.42 2.99
N ALA A 248 -21.26 3.43 3.78
CA ALA A 248 -20.90 2.04 3.57
C ALA A 248 -21.24 1.58 2.13
N GLY A 249 -20.24 1.05 1.42
CA GLY A 249 -20.39 0.63 0.01
C GLY A 249 -20.29 1.74 -1.04
N GLN A 250 -20.32 3.02 -0.67
CA GLN A 250 -20.19 4.13 -1.59
C GLN A 250 -18.75 4.26 -2.11
N ARG A 251 -18.60 4.59 -3.40
CA ARG A 251 -17.30 4.83 -4.03
C ARG A 251 -16.95 6.32 -3.96
N LEU A 252 -15.70 6.65 -3.64
CA LEU A 252 -15.21 8.05 -3.62
C LEU A 252 -15.47 8.79 -4.92
N ALA A 253 -15.30 8.11 -6.05
CA ALA A 253 -15.52 8.70 -7.37
C ALA A 253 -16.96 9.22 -7.58
N SER A 254 -17.97 8.62 -6.94
CA SER A 254 -19.36 9.13 -7.01
C SER A 254 -19.54 10.46 -6.25
N LEU A 255 -18.58 10.81 -5.38
CA LEU A 255 -18.49 12.12 -4.74
C LEU A 255 -17.63 13.12 -5.52
N GLY A 256 -17.16 12.74 -6.73
CA GLY A 256 -16.25 13.55 -7.53
C GLY A 256 -14.82 13.59 -7.00
N VAL A 257 -14.42 12.61 -6.18
CA VAL A 257 -13.11 12.59 -5.52
C VAL A 257 -12.33 11.32 -5.86
N ILE A 258 -11.04 11.48 -6.15
CA ILE A 258 -10.07 10.36 -6.25
C ILE A 258 -8.96 10.59 -5.21
N ILE A 259 -8.47 9.51 -4.59
CA ILE A 259 -7.31 9.56 -3.69
C ILE A 259 -6.15 8.79 -4.31
N ILE A 260 -4.98 9.42 -4.42
CA ILE A 260 -3.75 8.83 -4.95
C ILE A 260 -2.64 8.97 -3.91
N ASN A 261 -1.86 7.90 -3.68
CA ASN A 261 -0.65 7.99 -2.87
C ASN A 261 0.41 8.84 -3.61
N ILE A 262 1.18 9.62 -2.87
CA ILE A 262 2.13 10.59 -3.42
C ILE A 262 3.24 9.91 -4.25
N THR A 263 3.78 8.77 -3.79
CA THR A 263 4.78 8.00 -4.53
C THR A 263 4.18 7.39 -5.80
N SER A 264 2.91 6.91 -5.77
CA SER A 264 2.23 6.43 -6.98
C SER A 264 2.05 7.54 -8.02
N LEU A 265 1.80 8.77 -7.57
CA LEU A 265 1.69 9.95 -8.45
C LEU A 265 3.02 10.26 -9.11
N ALA A 266 4.12 10.33 -8.33
CA ALA A 266 5.46 10.59 -8.83
C ALA A 266 5.93 9.51 -9.83
N LYS A 267 5.75 8.23 -9.48
CA LYS A 267 6.12 7.11 -10.37
C LYS A 267 5.30 7.08 -11.66
N MET A 268 4.04 7.50 -11.63
CA MET A 268 3.23 7.66 -12.84
C MET A 268 3.82 8.74 -13.77
N ALA A 269 4.22 9.87 -13.22
CA ALA A 269 4.86 10.93 -14.01
C ALA A 269 6.20 10.49 -14.58
N GLN A 270 7.02 9.80 -13.78
CA GLN A 270 8.29 9.23 -14.22
C GLN A 270 8.09 8.27 -15.38
N TYR A 271 7.11 7.34 -15.28
CA TYR A 271 6.80 6.41 -16.36
C TYR A 271 6.42 7.12 -17.68
N MET A 272 5.65 8.21 -17.62
CA MET A 272 5.31 8.97 -18.81
C MET A 272 6.55 9.65 -19.44
N GLU A 273 7.51 10.03 -18.61
CA GLU A 273 8.72 10.74 -19.05
C GLU A 273 9.78 9.81 -19.63
N ASP A 274 10.03 8.68 -19.01
CA ASP A 274 11.14 7.76 -19.37
C ASP A 274 10.71 6.39 -19.90
N GLY A 275 9.43 6.05 -19.76
CA GLY A 275 8.89 4.74 -20.17
C GLY A 275 9.23 3.58 -19.25
N MET A 276 9.96 3.82 -18.14
CA MET A 276 10.34 2.74 -17.22
C MET A 276 9.16 2.33 -16.35
N PRO A 277 8.64 1.09 -16.49
CA PRO A 277 7.55 0.61 -15.63
C PRO A 277 8.00 0.48 -14.18
N LEU A 278 7.07 0.13 -13.30
CA LEU A 278 7.36 -0.03 -11.87
C LEU A 278 8.24 -1.28 -11.64
N VAL A 279 9.54 -1.08 -11.55
CA VAL A 279 10.55 -2.14 -11.32
C VAL A 279 11.27 -1.98 -9.99
N GLU A 280 11.23 -0.79 -9.41
CA GLU A 280 12.00 -0.41 -8.23
C GLU A 280 11.17 0.40 -7.27
N LYS A 281 11.51 0.34 -5.99
CA LYS A 281 10.81 1.06 -4.94
C LYS A 281 11.75 1.52 -3.83
N CYS A 282 11.47 2.71 -3.26
CA CYS A 282 12.06 3.12 -1.99
C CYS A 282 11.38 2.36 -0.85
N VAL A 283 12.17 1.70 -0.01
CA VAL A 283 11.72 0.93 1.15
C VAL A 283 12.49 1.41 2.39
N THR A 284 11.76 1.79 3.43
CA THR A 284 12.37 2.10 4.72
C THR A 284 12.79 0.79 5.40
N VAL A 285 14.05 0.68 5.81
CA VAL A 285 14.55 -0.41 6.65
C VAL A 285 14.89 0.16 8.02
N ASP A 286 14.19 -0.28 9.06
CA ASP A 286 14.33 0.28 10.42
C ASP A 286 13.94 -0.78 11.48
N GLY A 287 13.96 -0.40 12.75
CA GLY A 287 13.64 -1.25 13.88
C GLY A 287 14.84 -1.48 14.80
N SER A 288 14.59 -1.91 16.02
CA SER A 288 15.61 -2.00 17.06
C SER A 288 16.76 -2.98 16.74
N ALA A 289 16.51 -3.98 15.91
CA ALA A 289 17.53 -4.96 15.50
C ALA A 289 18.35 -4.52 14.29
N VAL A 290 17.94 -3.52 13.50
CA VAL A 290 18.63 -3.09 12.27
C VAL A 290 19.89 -2.29 12.63
N LYS A 291 21.01 -2.61 11.96
CA LYS A 291 22.30 -1.96 12.23
C LYS A 291 22.36 -0.54 11.68
N ASN A 292 22.01 -0.35 10.41
CA ASN A 292 22.01 0.95 9.73
C ASN A 292 20.61 1.25 9.20
N PRO A 293 19.70 1.80 10.01
CA PRO A 293 18.39 2.22 9.51
C PRO A 293 18.54 3.23 8.37
N GLY A 294 17.63 3.16 7.38
CA GLY A 294 17.70 4.04 6.22
C GLY A 294 16.55 3.82 5.24
N ASN A 295 16.61 4.56 4.14
CA ASN A 295 15.70 4.41 3.01
C ASN A 295 16.46 3.84 1.83
N TYR A 296 16.04 2.71 1.31
CA TYR A 296 16.77 1.96 0.29
C TYR A 296 15.96 1.83 -0.99
N LEU A 297 16.55 2.22 -2.12
CA LEU A 297 15.99 1.97 -3.44
C LEU A 297 16.35 0.55 -3.84
N ALA A 298 15.34 -0.30 -3.97
CA ALA A 298 15.50 -1.72 -4.20
C ALA A 298 14.62 -2.22 -5.35
N PRO A 299 15.15 -3.10 -6.23
CA PRO A 299 14.34 -3.83 -7.18
C PRO A 299 13.21 -4.58 -6.49
N ILE A 300 11.99 -4.50 -7.02
CA ILE A 300 10.87 -5.31 -6.52
C ILE A 300 11.24 -6.79 -6.73
N GLY A 301 10.94 -7.62 -5.73
CA GLY A 301 11.34 -9.03 -5.74
C GLY A 301 12.63 -9.31 -4.95
N THR A 302 13.35 -8.28 -4.50
CA THR A 302 14.50 -8.44 -3.59
C THR A 302 14.05 -9.09 -2.28
N SER A 303 14.81 -10.07 -1.79
CA SER A 303 14.47 -10.71 -0.51
C SER A 303 14.63 -9.77 0.68
N VAL A 304 13.83 -9.97 1.70
CA VAL A 304 13.92 -9.23 2.98
C VAL A 304 15.30 -9.36 3.59
N GLY A 305 15.89 -10.57 3.54
CA GLY A 305 17.22 -10.83 4.07
C GLY A 305 18.28 -10.00 3.38
N TYR A 306 18.31 -10.01 2.04
CA TYR A 306 19.26 -9.22 1.27
C TYR A 306 19.11 -7.71 1.55
N LEU A 307 17.87 -7.21 1.65
CA LEU A 307 17.65 -5.80 1.96
C LEU A 307 18.15 -5.43 3.36
N ILE A 308 17.98 -6.31 4.36
CA ILE A 308 18.57 -6.13 5.71
C ILE A 308 20.11 -6.17 5.65
N GLU A 309 20.71 -7.04 4.84
CA GLU A 309 22.17 -7.08 4.64
C GLU A 309 22.69 -5.76 4.05
N GLN A 310 22.00 -5.20 3.05
CA GLN A 310 22.32 -3.88 2.50
C GLN A 310 22.20 -2.74 3.55
N ALA A 311 21.37 -2.92 4.55
CA ALA A 311 21.29 -2.05 5.74
C ALA A 311 22.36 -2.40 6.81
N GLY A 312 23.45 -3.08 6.43
CA GLY A 312 24.54 -3.45 7.31
C GLY A 312 24.27 -4.69 8.19
N GLY A 313 23.16 -5.38 7.99
CA GLY A 313 22.73 -6.54 8.76
C GLY A 313 22.02 -6.18 10.07
N LEU A 314 21.88 -7.17 10.92
CA LEU A 314 21.26 -7.03 12.24
C LEU A 314 22.36 -6.80 13.31
N LYS A 315 22.05 -6.00 14.34
CA LYS A 315 22.88 -5.82 15.55
C LYS A 315 22.82 -7.07 16.44
N GLU A 316 21.68 -7.71 16.46
CA GLU A 316 21.32 -8.86 17.28
C GLU A 316 20.20 -9.65 16.57
N PRO A 317 19.94 -10.90 16.92
CA PRO A 317 18.89 -11.69 16.30
C PRO A 317 17.52 -10.99 16.39
N ALA A 318 16.81 -10.92 15.27
CA ALA A 318 15.46 -10.37 15.26
C ALA A 318 14.48 -11.34 15.95
N GLY A 319 13.66 -10.82 16.84
CA GLY A 319 12.50 -11.51 17.40
C GLY A 319 11.29 -11.46 16.47
N LYS A 320 11.23 -10.40 15.62
CA LYS A 320 10.15 -10.19 14.65
C LYS A 320 10.63 -9.35 13.49
N ILE A 321 10.23 -9.72 12.28
CA ILE A 321 10.42 -8.91 11.06
C ILE A 321 9.06 -8.67 10.42
N LEU A 322 8.79 -7.44 10.02
CA LEU A 322 7.52 -7.01 9.40
C LEU A 322 7.78 -6.47 7.99
N LEU A 323 6.85 -6.77 7.08
CA LEU A 323 6.67 -6.04 5.82
C LEU A 323 5.59 -4.98 6.02
N GLY A 324 5.94 -3.71 5.86
CA GLY A 324 5.10 -2.56 6.18
C GLY A 324 5.27 -2.06 7.62
N GLY A 325 4.35 -1.21 8.08
CA GLY A 325 4.40 -0.61 9.41
C GLY A 325 3.89 -1.53 10.53
N PRO A 326 4.12 -1.17 11.79
CA PRO A 326 3.76 -2.02 12.92
C PRO A 326 2.24 -2.12 13.17
N MET A 327 1.45 -1.20 12.60
CA MET A 327 -0.01 -1.19 12.79
C MET A 327 -0.75 -2.05 11.78
N MET A 328 -0.35 -2.05 10.50
CA MET A 328 -1.04 -2.75 9.41
C MET A 328 -0.16 -3.79 8.69
N GLY A 329 1.14 -3.79 8.92
CA GLY A 329 2.08 -4.70 8.28
C GLY A 329 1.85 -6.16 8.66
N ALA A 330 2.56 -7.04 7.96
CA ALA A 330 2.51 -8.48 8.18
C ALA A 330 3.88 -9.00 8.63
N THR A 331 3.89 -9.96 9.55
CA THR A 331 5.10 -10.67 9.94
C THR A 331 5.54 -11.59 8.80
N VAL A 332 6.82 -11.54 8.44
CA VAL A 332 7.43 -12.47 7.47
C VAL A 332 7.63 -13.85 8.09
N LYS A 333 7.47 -14.90 7.28
CA LYS A 333 7.72 -16.28 7.69
C LYS A 333 9.18 -16.68 7.46
N SER A 334 9.80 -16.10 6.42
CA SER A 334 11.21 -16.30 6.07
C SER A 334 11.80 -14.99 5.56
N VAL A 335 13.09 -14.79 5.79
CA VAL A 335 13.84 -13.67 5.21
C VAL A 335 13.99 -13.76 3.68
N ASP A 336 13.67 -14.92 3.08
CA ASP A 336 13.63 -15.11 1.63
C ASP A 336 12.37 -14.53 0.98
N GLU A 337 11.38 -14.11 1.78
CA GLU A 337 10.19 -13.44 1.24
C GLU A 337 10.59 -12.15 0.51
N PRO A 338 10.02 -11.92 -0.70
CA PRO A 338 10.37 -10.75 -1.49
C PRO A 338 9.64 -9.49 -1.00
N ILE A 339 10.28 -8.34 -1.15
CA ILE A 339 9.53 -7.08 -1.18
C ILE A 339 8.67 -7.04 -2.44
N ILE A 340 7.44 -6.55 -2.29
CA ILE A 340 6.47 -6.47 -3.38
C ILE A 340 6.12 -5.00 -3.69
N LYS A 341 5.34 -4.75 -4.74
CA LYS A 341 4.92 -3.39 -5.16
C LYS A 341 4.39 -2.52 -4.00
N ALA A 342 3.69 -3.12 -3.04
CA ALA A 342 3.09 -2.41 -1.91
C ALA A 342 4.01 -2.28 -0.68
N THR A 343 5.16 -2.95 -0.64
CA THR A 343 6.07 -2.92 0.51
C THR A 343 6.73 -1.54 0.61
N ASN A 344 6.48 -0.82 1.68
CA ASN A 344 7.07 0.50 1.94
C ASN A 344 8.03 0.52 3.14
N ALA A 345 8.09 -0.59 3.90
CA ALA A 345 9.09 -0.79 4.93
C ALA A 345 9.39 -2.28 5.16
N VAL A 346 10.60 -2.54 5.65
CA VAL A 346 11.03 -3.77 6.30
C VAL A 346 11.49 -3.38 7.71
N LEU A 347 10.79 -3.84 8.74
CA LEU A 347 11.08 -3.49 10.13
C LEU A 347 11.54 -4.73 10.88
N ALA A 348 12.75 -4.72 11.43
CA ALA A 348 13.28 -5.80 12.24
C ALA A 348 13.42 -5.37 13.71
N PHE A 349 12.68 -6.03 14.59
CA PHE A 349 12.69 -5.78 16.03
C PHE A 349 13.44 -6.88 16.77
N ASN A 350 14.19 -6.51 17.80
CA ASN A 350 14.87 -7.45 18.68
C ASN A 350 13.88 -8.24 19.55
N GLN A 351 14.38 -9.17 20.37
CA GLN A 351 13.54 -10.01 21.22
C GLN A 351 12.72 -9.18 22.24
N ALA A 352 13.32 -8.13 22.83
CA ALA A 352 12.66 -7.31 23.83
C ALA A 352 11.43 -6.57 23.26
N ASP A 353 11.56 -6.00 22.04
CA ASP A 353 10.48 -5.28 21.37
C ASP A 353 9.48 -6.20 20.63
N SER A 354 9.74 -7.50 20.65
CA SER A 354 8.92 -8.52 19.98
C SER A 354 8.03 -9.31 20.93
N VAL A 355 8.10 -9.02 22.23
CA VAL A 355 7.31 -9.74 23.24
C VAL A 355 5.81 -9.54 23.00
N VAL A 356 5.09 -10.64 22.89
CA VAL A 356 3.63 -10.64 22.79
C VAL A 356 3.03 -10.95 24.16
N THR A 357 2.35 -9.97 24.74
CA THR A 357 1.62 -10.17 25.99
C THR A 357 0.43 -11.11 25.75
N PRO A 358 0.26 -12.18 26.52
CA PRO A 358 -0.88 -13.09 26.38
C PRO A 358 -2.22 -12.34 26.50
N ALA A 359 -3.17 -12.72 25.64
CA ALA A 359 -4.52 -12.17 25.69
C ALA A 359 -5.26 -12.66 26.96
N SER A 360 -6.02 -11.77 27.56
CA SER A 360 -6.94 -12.09 28.67
C SER A 360 -8.40 -11.89 28.26
N ALA A 361 -9.33 -12.23 29.16
CA ALA A 361 -10.76 -12.02 28.94
C ALA A 361 -11.08 -10.54 28.68
N CYS A 362 -12.06 -10.28 27.83
CA CYS A 362 -12.48 -8.92 27.50
C CYS A 362 -13.00 -8.18 28.75
N LEU A 363 -12.39 -7.05 29.09
CA LEU A 363 -12.78 -6.20 30.21
C LEU A 363 -14.02 -5.34 29.94
N ARG A 364 -14.58 -5.37 28.72
CA ARG A 364 -15.74 -4.55 28.28
C ARG A 364 -15.52 -3.04 28.48
N CYS A 365 -14.28 -2.57 28.42
CA CYS A 365 -13.90 -1.15 28.67
C CYS A 365 -14.31 -0.17 27.57
N GLY A 366 -14.72 -0.64 26.38
CA GLY A 366 -15.18 0.18 25.26
C GLY A 366 -14.08 0.87 24.43
N ARG A 367 -12.80 0.83 24.82
CA ARG A 367 -11.71 1.54 24.11
C ARG A 367 -11.63 1.18 22.63
N CYS A 368 -11.81 -0.10 22.25
CA CYS A 368 -11.76 -0.53 20.86
C CYS A 368 -12.85 0.14 19.99
N VAL A 369 -14.01 0.46 20.57
CA VAL A 369 -15.11 1.21 19.90
C VAL A 369 -14.78 2.69 19.84
N GLU A 370 -14.30 3.27 20.93
CA GLU A 370 -13.97 4.69 21.05
C GLU A 370 -12.90 5.10 20.03
N TYR A 371 -11.83 4.29 19.90
CA TYR A 371 -10.71 4.55 18.98
C TYR A 371 -10.90 4.01 17.57
N CYS A 372 -12.04 3.36 17.28
CA CYS A 372 -12.34 2.95 15.92
C CYS A 372 -12.67 4.18 15.06
N PRO A 373 -11.87 4.50 14.01
CA PRO A 373 -12.12 5.67 13.16
C PRO A 373 -13.44 5.57 12.40
N LEU A 374 -13.95 4.36 12.20
CA LEU A 374 -15.21 4.08 11.51
C LEU A 374 -16.37 3.79 12.46
N ARG A 375 -16.16 3.95 13.77
CA ARG A 375 -17.18 3.73 14.82
C ARG A 375 -17.79 2.33 14.82
N LEU A 376 -17.01 1.34 14.35
CA LEU A 376 -17.39 -0.07 14.42
C LEU A 376 -17.25 -0.61 15.84
N ASN A 377 -17.79 -1.80 16.07
CA ASN A 377 -17.69 -2.49 17.36
C ASN A 377 -16.78 -3.74 17.25
N PRO A 378 -15.43 -3.59 17.36
CA PRO A 378 -14.52 -4.71 17.22
C PRO A 378 -14.73 -5.84 18.26
N GLN A 379 -15.18 -5.50 19.46
CA GLN A 379 -15.50 -6.48 20.50
C GLN A 379 -16.74 -7.33 20.13
N ALA A 380 -17.69 -6.73 19.40
CA ALA A 380 -18.85 -7.49 18.92
C ALA A 380 -18.46 -8.46 17.79
N PHE A 381 -17.52 -8.07 16.92
CA PHE A 381 -16.97 -9.00 15.91
C PHE A 381 -16.27 -10.18 16.54
N ASP A 382 -15.45 -9.93 17.57
CA ASP A 382 -14.72 -10.93 18.32
C ASP A 382 -15.69 -11.97 18.94
N ARG A 383 -16.78 -11.52 19.55
CA ARG A 383 -17.84 -12.39 20.07
C ARG A 383 -18.65 -13.10 18.97
N ALA A 384 -18.91 -12.44 17.85
CA ALA A 384 -19.62 -13.05 16.75
C ALA A 384 -18.87 -14.25 16.15
N MET A 385 -17.52 -14.23 16.19
CA MET A 385 -16.70 -15.34 15.74
C MET A 385 -16.79 -16.59 16.64
N GLU A 386 -17.28 -16.46 17.88
CA GLU A 386 -17.54 -17.56 18.81
C GLU A 386 -18.90 -18.28 18.53
N ILE A 387 -19.75 -17.72 17.66
CA ILE A 387 -21.05 -18.34 17.30
C ILE A 387 -20.77 -19.59 16.45
N GLU A 388 -21.22 -20.77 16.89
CA GLU A 388 -20.99 -22.04 16.19
C GLU A 388 -21.78 -22.12 14.86
N ASN A 389 -23.05 -21.70 14.86
CA ASN A 389 -23.89 -21.72 13.67
C ASN A 389 -23.42 -20.69 12.63
N GLU A 390 -22.98 -21.17 11.46
CA GLU A 390 -22.42 -20.32 10.41
C GLU A 390 -23.39 -19.31 9.83
N ASP A 391 -24.67 -19.67 9.67
CA ASP A 391 -25.69 -18.77 9.14
C ASP A 391 -25.94 -17.61 10.11
N GLN A 392 -26.02 -17.92 11.42
CA GLN A 392 -26.19 -16.93 12.47
C GLN A 392 -24.93 -16.07 12.63
N ARG A 393 -23.72 -16.66 12.56
CA ARG A 393 -22.44 -15.92 12.56
C ARG A 393 -22.38 -14.94 11.40
N TYR A 394 -22.71 -15.40 10.20
CA TYR A 394 -22.74 -14.58 9.01
C TYR A 394 -23.73 -13.43 9.14
N ALA A 395 -24.97 -13.70 9.53
CA ALA A 395 -26.00 -12.67 9.71
C ALA A 395 -25.59 -11.63 10.76
N THR A 396 -24.99 -12.06 11.87
CA THR A 396 -24.48 -11.18 12.93
C THR A 396 -23.34 -10.28 12.43
N LEU A 397 -22.36 -10.83 11.73
CA LEU A 397 -21.22 -10.06 11.20
C LEU A 397 -21.66 -9.05 10.12
N GLU A 398 -22.61 -9.40 9.27
CA GLU A 398 -23.18 -8.49 8.28
C GLU A 398 -23.96 -7.36 8.96
N ALA A 399 -24.79 -7.66 9.96
CA ALA A 399 -25.52 -6.64 10.72
C ALA A 399 -24.62 -5.68 11.50
N LEU A 400 -23.40 -6.11 11.82
CA LEU A 400 -22.37 -5.29 12.47
C LEU A 400 -21.47 -4.52 11.47
N ASP A 401 -21.73 -4.59 10.16
CA ASP A 401 -20.96 -3.92 9.11
C ASP A 401 -19.46 -4.29 9.09
N ILE A 402 -19.09 -5.57 9.38
CA ILE A 402 -17.68 -6.01 9.41
C ILE A 402 -16.92 -5.66 8.15
N ARG A 403 -17.58 -5.62 6.98
CA ARG A 403 -16.95 -5.32 5.67
C ARG A 403 -16.46 -3.88 5.55
N VAL A 404 -16.89 -2.99 6.42
CA VAL A 404 -16.44 -1.60 6.48
C VAL A 404 -15.08 -1.49 7.18
N CYS A 405 -14.69 -2.50 7.98
CA CYS A 405 -13.41 -2.50 8.70
C CYS A 405 -12.24 -2.35 7.75
N MET A 406 -11.35 -1.37 8.04
CA MET A 406 -10.12 -1.10 7.27
C MET A 406 -8.87 -1.79 7.82
N GLU A 407 -9.01 -2.63 8.85
CA GLU A 407 -7.92 -3.38 9.50
C GLU A 407 -6.77 -2.51 10.02
N CYS A 408 -7.06 -1.29 10.46
CA CYS A 408 -6.03 -0.31 10.86
C CYS A 408 -5.29 -0.63 12.17
N GLY A 409 -5.67 -1.66 12.91
CA GLY A 409 -4.98 -2.03 14.16
C GLY A 409 -5.34 -1.21 15.40
N CYS A 410 -6.03 -0.06 15.30
CA CYS A 410 -6.36 0.80 16.43
C CYS A 410 -7.00 0.03 17.60
N CYS A 411 -7.95 -0.85 17.30
CA CYS A 411 -8.68 -1.63 18.31
C CYS A 411 -7.78 -2.60 19.09
N ALA A 412 -6.83 -3.25 18.42
CA ALA A 412 -5.87 -4.14 19.07
C ALA A 412 -4.84 -3.33 19.90
N TYR A 413 -4.35 -2.21 19.35
CA TYR A 413 -3.37 -1.34 20.01
C TYR A 413 -3.87 -0.80 21.34
N VAL A 414 -5.14 -0.36 21.42
CA VAL A 414 -5.71 0.23 22.66
C VAL A 414 -6.29 -0.79 23.62
N CYS A 415 -6.24 -2.09 23.30
CA CYS A 415 -6.87 -3.12 24.10
C CYS A 415 -6.04 -3.46 25.37
N PRO A 416 -6.53 -3.13 26.60
CA PRO A 416 -5.78 -3.44 27.81
C PRO A 416 -5.76 -4.93 28.13
N ALA A 417 -6.61 -5.72 27.49
CA ALA A 417 -6.65 -7.19 27.60
C ALA A 417 -5.82 -7.88 26.50
N HIS A 418 -5.07 -7.11 25.70
CA HIS A 418 -4.21 -7.59 24.61
C HIS A 418 -4.90 -8.55 23.63
N ARG A 419 -6.22 -8.39 23.42
CA ARG A 419 -6.96 -9.25 22.48
C ARG A 419 -6.53 -8.96 21.02
N PRO A 420 -6.35 -9.99 20.20
CA PRO A 420 -5.89 -9.85 18.81
C PRO A 420 -7.02 -9.38 17.88
N LEU A 421 -7.71 -8.27 18.23
CA LEU A 421 -8.94 -7.84 17.58
C LEU A 421 -8.80 -7.60 16.07
N VAL A 422 -7.64 -7.08 15.61
CA VAL A 422 -7.43 -6.88 14.17
C VAL A 422 -7.31 -8.22 13.43
N GLN A 423 -6.70 -9.22 14.06
CA GLN A 423 -6.60 -10.57 13.52
C GLN A 423 -7.99 -11.20 13.39
N THR A 424 -8.77 -11.17 14.47
CA THR A 424 -10.16 -11.66 14.50
C THR A 424 -11.03 -10.96 13.44
N ASN A 425 -10.85 -9.64 13.25
CA ASN A 425 -11.57 -8.89 12.21
C ASN A 425 -11.18 -9.36 10.79
N ARG A 426 -9.90 -9.67 10.54
CA ARG A 426 -9.44 -10.25 9.26
C ARG A 426 -10.08 -11.60 8.99
N GLU A 427 -10.10 -12.47 10.01
CA GLU A 427 -10.73 -13.79 9.95
C GLU A 427 -12.23 -13.67 9.70
N ALA A 428 -12.92 -12.76 10.41
CA ALA A 428 -14.33 -12.49 10.23
C ALA A 428 -14.67 -12.01 8.81
N MET A 429 -13.85 -11.11 8.25
CA MET A 429 -14.03 -10.67 6.86
C MET A 429 -13.78 -11.79 5.84
N GLN A 430 -12.78 -12.63 6.08
CA GLN A 430 -12.53 -13.81 5.23
C GLN A 430 -13.68 -14.80 5.30
N PHE A 431 -14.19 -15.07 6.49
CA PHE A 431 -15.37 -15.91 6.69
C PHE A 431 -16.58 -15.39 5.90
N VAL A 432 -16.91 -14.10 6.06
CA VAL A 432 -18.04 -13.46 5.34
C VAL A 432 -17.87 -13.56 3.82
N ARG A 433 -16.67 -13.38 3.29
CA ARG A 433 -16.37 -13.51 1.84
C ARG A 433 -16.57 -14.95 1.36
N LYS A 434 -16.03 -15.94 2.09
CA LYS A 434 -16.15 -17.37 1.76
C LYS A 434 -17.62 -17.83 1.83
N TYR A 435 -18.32 -17.42 2.88
CA TYR A 435 -19.74 -17.75 3.07
C TYR A 435 -20.59 -17.22 1.89
N LYS A 436 -20.39 -15.95 1.48
CA LYS A 436 -21.09 -15.37 0.31
C LYS A 436 -20.80 -16.10 -0.97
N ALA A 437 -19.53 -16.44 -1.25
CA ALA A 437 -19.14 -17.15 -2.46
C ALA A 437 -19.85 -18.54 -2.53
N ALA A 438 -19.79 -19.31 -1.45
CA ALA A 438 -20.42 -20.62 -1.39
C ALA A 438 -21.95 -20.59 -1.53
N HIS A 439 -22.61 -19.51 -1.09
CA HIS A 439 -24.06 -19.37 -1.19
C HIS A 439 -24.54 -18.66 -2.47
N ALA A 440 -23.65 -17.98 -3.20
CA ALA A 440 -23.95 -17.46 -4.53
C ALA A 440 -24.03 -18.60 -5.56
N GLU A 441 -23.09 -19.55 -5.52
CA GLU A 441 -23.08 -20.74 -6.39
C GLU A 441 -24.33 -21.62 -6.23
N LYS A 442 -24.85 -21.74 -5.00
CA LYS A 442 -26.10 -22.47 -4.74
C LYS A 442 -27.35 -21.81 -5.34
N LYS A 443 -27.35 -20.49 -5.53
CA LYS A 443 -28.47 -19.75 -6.14
C LYS A 443 -28.46 -19.83 -7.67
N GLU A 444 -27.31 -20.01 -8.31
CA GLU A 444 -27.17 -20.15 -9.77
C GLU A 444 -27.34 -21.59 -10.24
N GLY A 445 -26.97 -22.58 -9.43
CA GLY A 445 -27.12 -24.00 -9.73
C GLY A 445 -28.52 -24.60 -9.45
N GLY A 446 -29.45 -23.80 -8.93
CA GLY A 446 -30.84 -24.18 -8.63
C GLY A 446 -31.90 -23.58 -9.58
N LYS A 447 -31.49 -23.12 -10.79
CA LYS A 447 -32.40 -22.68 -11.85
C LYS A 447 -32.42 -23.67 -13.00
#